data_0a13d1630ea8ba696148b2003ecbd704
#
_entry.id   0a13d1630ea8ba696148b2003ecbd704
#
_cell.length_a   1.000
_cell.length_b   1.000
_cell.length_c   1.000
_cell.angle_alpha   90.00
_cell.angle_beta   90.00
_cell.angle_gamma   90.00
#
_symmetry.space_group_name_H-M   'P 1'
#
loop_
_entity.id
_entity.type
_entity.pdbx_description
1 polymer ?
#
loop_
_entity_poly.entity_id
_entity_poly.type
_entity_poly.pdbx_seq_one_letter_code
_entity_poly.pdbx_strand_id
1 'polypeptide(L)'
;GKKSLKIKDARANNLKNLDVSIPIGLLTVVCGVSGSGKSTLVNEVLAKSAAFQLHRSKQLPGPHGGIEGLGNFDQAVRVDQSPIGKSPRSNPATFTKLFDLLRKLYSQCSLSRVRGYSPGRFSFNLPGGRCERCKGDGLVKLDMQFLADVFVECESCKGRRYNRETLEVRFRGHNIAEVLELSVSEAKELFKKHPSVLAK
;
A
#
# COMPACT_ATOMS: atom_id res chain seq x y z
N GLY A 1 -0.98 -4.66 39.46
CA GLY A 1 -0.65 -5.79 38.58
C GLY A 1 -0.45 -5.30 37.16
N LYS A 2 0.58 -5.77 36.47
CA LYS A 2 0.82 -5.41 35.05
C LYS A 2 -0.36 -5.95 34.22
N LYS A 3 -1.03 -5.08 33.48
CA LYS A 3 -2.13 -5.48 32.58
C LYS A 3 -1.58 -6.39 31.49
N SER A 4 -2.31 -7.47 31.18
CA SER A 4 -1.95 -8.39 30.10
C SER A 4 -3.16 -8.73 29.25
N LEU A 5 -2.92 -8.99 27.98
CA LEU A 5 -3.88 -9.60 27.07
C LEU A 5 -3.68 -11.12 27.17
N LYS A 6 -4.74 -11.88 27.38
CA LYS A 6 -4.65 -13.33 27.54
C LYS A 6 -5.49 -14.02 26.48
N ILE A 7 -4.85 -14.86 25.70
CA ILE A 7 -5.49 -15.76 24.75
C ILE A 7 -5.66 -17.10 25.47
N LYS A 8 -6.88 -17.65 25.49
CA LYS A 8 -7.17 -18.93 26.10
C LYS A 8 -7.52 -19.97 25.04
N ASP A 9 -7.00 -21.16 25.23
CA ASP A 9 -7.37 -22.36 24.48
C ASP A 9 -7.34 -22.12 22.96
N ALA A 10 -6.23 -21.59 22.44
CA ALA A 10 -6.05 -21.39 21.00
C ALA A 10 -5.88 -22.75 20.31
N ARG A 11 -6.80 -23.07 19.38
CA ARG A 11 -6.91 -24.37 18.71
C ARG A 11 -6.90 -24.28 17.20
N ALA A 12 -6.66 -23.10 16.65
CA ALA A 12 -6.65 -22.89 15.21
C ALA A 12 -5.50 -23.64 14.55
N ASN A 13 -5.74 -24.32 13.44
CA ASN A 13 -4.77 -25.09 12.67
C ASN A 13 -3.96 -26.08 13.52
N ASN A 14 -2.65 -25.86 13.66
CA ASN A 14 -1.74 -26.73 14.41
C ASN A 14 -1.56 -26.34 15.90
N LEU A 15 -2.28 -25.34 16.39
CA LEU A 15 -2.26 -24.97 17.81
C LEU A 15 -2.96 -26.02 18.66
N LYS A 16 -2.36 -26.39 19.78
CA LYS A 16 -2.84 -27.46 20.69
C LYS A 16 -3.28 -26.85 22.02
N ASN A 17 -4.47 -26.23 22.05
CA ASN A 17 -5.07 -25.66 23.26
C ASN A 17 -4.09 -24.72 24.00
N LEU A 18 -3.49 -23.79 23.25
CA LEU A 18 -2.41 -22.95 23.75
C LEU A 18 -2.97 -21.74 24.51
N ASP A 19 -2.52 -21.57 25.76
CA ASP A 19 -2.74 -20.36 26.54
C ASP A 19 -1.55 -19.42 26.43
N VAL A 20 -1.80 -18.15 26.11
CA VAL A 20 -0.74 -17.13 25.94
C VAL A 20 -1.10 -15.86 26.67
N SER A 21 -0.15 -15.32 27.43
CA SER A 21 -0.26 -14.01 28.07
C SER A 21 0.72 -13.02 27.45
N ILE A 22 0.20 -11.93 26.93
CA ILE A 22 0.95 -10.88 26.26
C ILE A 22 0.89 -9.62 27.14
N PRO A 23 2.01 -9.07 27.61
CA PRO A 23 2.02 -7.89 28.45
C PRO A 23 1.60 -6.65 27.65
N ILE A 24 0.75 -5.80 28.25
CA ILE A 24 0.30 -4.54 27.64
C ILE A 24 1.33 -3.45 27.89
N GLY A 25 1.57 -2.61 26.86
CA GLY A 25 2.52 -1.49 26.93
C GLY A 25 3.98 -1.87 26.73
N LEU A 26 4.26 -3.09 26.27
CA LEU A 26 5.59 -3.57 25.93
C LEU A 26 5.65 -4.09 24.50
N LEU A 27 6.85 -4.03 23.89
CA LEU A 27 7.12 -4.72 22.64
C LEU A 27 7.17 -6.22 22.88
N THR A 28 6.34 -6.97 22.20
CA THR A 28 6.31 -8.44 22.26
C THR A 28 6.71 -9.02 20.90
N VAL A 29 7.71 -9.89 20.90
CA VAL A 29 8.20 -10.60 19.70
C VAL A 29 7.79 -12.06 19.76
N VAL A 30 7.17 -12.57 18.69
CA VAL A 30 6.81 -13.99 18.54
C VAL A 30 7.79 -14.63 17.59
N CYS A 31 8.67 -15.49 18.10
CA CYS A 31 9.70 -16.18 17.33
C CYS A 31 9.53 -17.70 17.43
N GLY A 32 10.21 -18.44 16.56
CA GLY A 32 10.19 -19.90 16.51
C GLY A 32 10.40 -20.43 15.08
N VAL A 33 10.55 -21.73 14.93
CA VAL A 33 10.76 -22.40 13.64
C VAL A 33 9.58 -22.20 12.67
N SER A 34 9.82 -22.37 11.37
CA SER A 34 8.74 -22.33 10.38
C SER A 34 7.72 -23.44 10.67
N GLY A 35 6.43 -23.13 10.49
CA GLY A 35 5.35 -24.08 10.77
C GLY A 35 4.96 -24.24 12.25
N SER A 36 5.62 -23.59 13.22
CA SER A 36 5.29 -23.71 14.65
C SER A 36 3.97 -23.07 15.09
N GLY A 37 3.21 -22.42 14.19
CA GLY A 37 1.92 -21.82 14.51
C GLY A 37 1.95 -20.32 14.82
N LYS A 38 3.10 -19.63 14.71
CA LYS A 38 3.23 -18.19 14.97
C LYS A 38 2.20 -17.35 14.21
N SER A 39 2.13 -17.54 12.90
CA SER A 39 1.17 -16.81 12.04
C SER A 39 -0.27 -17.17 12.37
N THR A 40 -0.55 -18.39 12.76
CA THR A 40 -1.87 -18.83 13.21
C THR A 40 -2.25 -18.11 14.51
N LEU A 41 -1.36 -18.08 15.49
CA LEU A 41 -1.62 -17.41 16.77
C LEU A 41 -1.84 -15.91 16.58
N VAL A 42 -0.93 -15.25 15.85
CA VAL A 42 -0.94 -13.78 15.70
C VAL A 42 -2.01 -13.34 14.70
N ASN A 43 -2.08 -13.94 13.51
CA ASN A 43 -2.97 -13.45 12.45
C ASN A 43 -4.38 -14.04 12.53
N GLU A 44 -4.48 -15.37 12.74
CA GLU A 44 -5.79 -16.04 12.71
C GLU A 44 -6.55 -15.91 14.03
N VAL A 45 -5.84 -15.98 15.16
CA VAL A 45 -6.49 -15.88 16.48
C VAL A 45 -6.49 -14.43 16.97
N LEU A 46 -5.33 -13.85 17.27
CA LEU A 46 -5.25 -12.54 17.93
C LEU A 46 -5.77 -11.39 17.05
N ALA A 47 -5.20 -11.23 15.83
CA ALA A 47 -5.54 -10.08 14.98
C ALA A 47 -7.01 -10.11 14.52
N LYS A 48 -7.54 -11.30 14.17
CA LYS A 48 -8.96 -11.41 13.79
C LYS A 48 -9.88 -11.20 14.98
N SER A 49 -9.54 -11.68 16.20
CA SER A 49 -10.34 -11.41 17.40
C SER A 49 -10.35 -9.92 17.74
N ALA A 50 -9.19 -9.27 17.68
CA ALA A 50 -9.10 -7.82 17.89
C ALA A 50 -9.94 -7.05 16.85
N ALA A 51 -9.83 -7.40 15.57
CA ALA A 51 -10.63 -6.78 14.52
C ALA A 51 -12.14 -7.05 14.70
N PHE A 52 -12.51 -8.24 15.12
CA PHE A 52 -13.91 -8.61 15.39
C PHE A 52 -14.50 -7.79 16.56
N GLN A 53 -13.76 -7.68 17.68
CA GLN A 53 -14.25 -6.98 18.86
C GLN A 53 -14.15 -5.46 18.76
N LEU A 54 -13.03 -4.92 18.26
CA LEU A 54 -12.78 -3.47 18.24
C LEU A 54 -13.33 -2.79 16.98
N HIS A 55 -13.34 -3.48 15.83
CA HIS A 55 -13.72 -2.90 14.54
C HIS A 55 -14.98 -3.52 13.93
N ARG A 56 -15.67 -4.42 14.63
CA ARG A 56 -16.87 -5.12 14.15
C ARG A 56 -16.63 -5.82 12.79
N SER A 57 -15.44 -6.37 12.60
CA SER A 57 -15.08 -7.12 11.38
C SER A 57 -16.00 -8.32 11.21
N LYS A 58 -16.38 -8.63 9.97
CA LYS A 58 -17.16 -9.84 9.65
C LYS A 58 -16.30 -11.11 9.59
N GLN A 59 -14.97 -10.98 9.64
CA GLN A 59 -14.07 -12.13 9.64
C GLN A 59 -14.05 -12.78 11.02
N LEU A 60 -14.45 -14.04 11.06
CA LEU A 60 -14.41 -14.81 12.29
C LEU A 60 -12.96 -15.17 12.66
N PRO A 61 -12.58 -15.06 13.93
CA PRO A 61 -11.30 -15.54 14.42
C PRO A 61 -11.19 -17.07 14.34
N GLY A 62 -9.96 -17.57 14.31
CA GLY A 62 -9.71 -19.00 14.45
C GLY A 62 -10.21 -19.54 15.79
N PRO A 63 -10.49 -20.86 15.90
CA PRO A 63 -11.02 -21.45 17.12
C PRO A 63 -10.14 -21.19 18.35
N HIS A 64 -10.75 -20.64 19.42
CA HIS A 64 -10.11 -20.37 20.71
C HIS A 64 -11.16 -20.26 21.81
N GLY A 65 -10.77 -20.36 23.07
CA GLY A 65 -11.66 -20.27 24.23
C GLY A 65 -12.03 -18.85 24.62
N GLY A 66 -11.33 -17.85 24.12
CA GLY A 66 -11.59 -16.43 24.37
C GLY A 66 -10.33 -15.59 24.48
N ILE A 67 -10.47 -14.26 24.41
CA ILE A 67 -9.37 -13.32 24.65
C ILE A 67 -9.79 -12.30 25.70
N GLU A 68 -9.04 -12.28 26.79
CA GLU A 68 -9.22 -11.31 27.87
C GLU A 68 -8.28 -10.10 27.66
N GLY A 69 -8.74 -8.91 28.05
CA GLY A 69 -7.92 -7.71 28.04
C GLY A 69 -7.98 -6.88 26.75
N LEU A 70 -8.74 -7.26 25.73
CA LEU A 70 -8.93 -6.48 24.51
C LEU A 70 -9.62 -5.12 24.78
N GLY A 71 -10.44 -5.01 25.81
CA GLY A 71 -11.07 -3.74 26.21
C GLY A 71 -10.11 -2.66 26.72
N ASN A 72 -8.80 -2.95 26.83
CA ASN A 72 -7.79 -1.94 27.13
C ASN A 72 -7.25 -1.24 25.86
N PHE A 73 -7.76 -1.57 24.68
CA PHE A 73 -7.33 -1.04 23.39
C PHE A 73 -8.48 -0.38 22.66
N ASP A 74 -8.24 0.78 22.07
CA ASP A 74 -9.23 1.51 21.27
C ASP A 74 -9.25 1.01 19.82
N GLN A 75 -8.11 0.55 19.32
CA GLN A 75 -7.98 0.06 17.95
C GLN A 75 -6.87 -0.99 17.81
N ALA A 76 -6.98 -1.80 16.78
CA ALA A 76 -5.94 -2.72 16.35
C ALA A 76 -5.50 -2.37 14.91
N VAL A 77 -4.20 -2.16 14.73
CA VAL A 77 -3.62 -1.89 13.42
C VAL A 77 -2.75 -3.07 13.00
N ARG A 78 -3.03 -3.63 11.85
CA ARG A 78 -2.22 -4.68 11.24
C ARG A 78 -1.34 -4.07 10.16
N VAL A 79 -0.04 -4.27 10.28
CA VAL A 79 0.95 -3.93 9.26
C VAL A 79 1.55 -5.23 8.73
N ASP A 80 1.50 -5.43 7.43
CA ASP A 80 2.08 -6.61 6.77
C ASP A 80 2.92 -6.18 5.56
N GLN A 81 3.57 -7.14 4.92
CA GLN A 81 4.40 -6.93 3.73
C GLN A 81 3.63 -7.14 2.42
N SER A 82 2.30 -7.15 2.47
CA SER A 82 1.50 -7.28 1.26
C SER A 82 1.73 -6.09 0.33
N PRO A 83 1.65 -6.28 -0.99
CA PRO A 83 1.68 -5.17 -1.94
C PRO A 83 0.59 -4.15 -1.62
N ILE A 84 0.90 -2.85 -1.79
CA ILE A 84 -0.02 -1.72 -1.54
C ILE A 84 -1.34 -1.85 -2.32
N GLY A 85 -1.36 -2.67 -3.36
CA GLY A 85 -2.56 -3.00 -4.13
C GLY A 85 -2.27 -4.06 -5.17
N LYS A 86 -3.33 -4.62 -5.73
CA LYS A 86 -3.27 -5.71 -6.73
C LYS A 86 -3.18 -5.19 -8.19
N SER A 87 -3.20 -3.88 -8.40
CA SER A 87 -3.21 -3.24 -9.71
C SER A 87 -1.84 -2.61 -10.01
N PRO A 88 -1.37 -2.64 -11.26
CA PRO A 88 -0.18 -1.90 -11.70
C PRO A 88 -0.24 -0.39 -11.41
N ARG A 89 -1.44 0.16 -11.14
CA ARG A 89 -1.67 1.57 -10.80
C ARG A 89 -1.45 1.88 -9.32
N SER A 90 -1.33 0.85 -8.49
CA SER A 90 -1.13 1.01 -7.05
C SER A 90 0.33 1.25 -6.76
N ASN A 91 0.64 2.41 -6.19
CA ASN A 91 1.98 2.78 -5.76
C ASN A 91 1.92 3.66 -4.48
N PRO A 92 3.03 3.87 -3.78
CA PRO A 92 3.06 4.68 -2.56
C PRO A 92 2.46 6.08 -2.74
N ALA A 93 2.73 6.74 -3.87
CA ALA A 93 2.24 8.09 -4.13
C ALA A 93 0.71 8.15 -4.26
N THR A 94 0.08 7.13 -4.87
CA THR A 94 -1.40 7.05 -4.94
C THR A 94 -2.02 6.71 -3.60
N PHE A 95 -1.42 5.81 -2.85
CA PHE A 95 -1.91 5.37 -1.54
C PHE A 95 -1.91 6.51 -0.52
N THR A 96 -0.83 7.29 -0.45
CA THR A 96 -0.68 8.43 0.47
C THR A 96 -1.41 9.70 0.00
N LYS A 97 -2.04 9.67 -1.18
CA LYS A 97 -2.60 10.86 -1.86
C LYS A 97 -1.54 11.92 -2.24
N LEU A 98 -0.27 11.58 -2.19
CA LEU A 98 0.82 12.43 -2.65
C LEU A 98 0.67 12.75 -4.14
N PHE A 99 0.20 11.77 -4.92
CA PHE A 99 0.03 11.92 -6.36
C PHE A 99 -0.88 13.07 -6.77
N ASP A 100 -1.91 13.40 -5.97
CA ASP A 100 -2.80 14.53 -6.22
C ASP A 100 -2.06 15.88 -6.12
N LEU A 101 -1.13 15.99 -5.18
CA LEU A 101 -0.28 17.17 -5.02
C LEU A 101 0.72 17.29 -6.17
N LEU A 102 1.32 16.18 -6.59
CA LEU A 102 2.23 16.15 -7.74
C LEU A 102 1.52 16.59 -9.02
N ARG A 103 0.31 16.09 -9.30
CA ARG A 103 -0.49 16.49 -10.45
C ARG A 103 -0.77 18.00 -10.47
N LYS A 104 -1.14 18.57 -9.33
CA LYS A 104 -1.33 20.02 -9.17
C LYS A 104 -0.03 20.79 -9.45
N LEU A 105 1.09 20.31 -8.92
CA LEU A 105 2.40 20.93 -9.11
C LEU A 105 2.79 20.96 -10.60
N TYR A 106 2.66 19.82 -11.28
CA TYR A 106 2.98 19.71 -12.70
C TYR A 106 2.08 20.57 -13.58
N SER A 107 0.80 20.74 -13.24
CA SER A 107 -0.10 21.65 -13.97
C SER A 107 0.29 23.13 -13.83
N GLN A 108 1.09 23.47 -12.83
CA GLN A 108 1.59 24.84 -12.60
C GLN A 108 2.95 25.11 -13.28
N CYS A 109 3.60 24.10 -13.86
CA CYS A 109 4.84 24.30 -14.62
C CYS A 109 4.59 25.21 -15.84
N SER A 110 5.63 25.97 -16.25
CA SER A 110 5.51 26.95 -17.34
C SER A 110 4.94 26.34 -18.62
N LEU A 111 5.47 25.19 -19.06
CA LEU A 111 4.98 24.52 -20.26
C LEU A 111 3.53 24.07 -20.14
N SER A 112 3.11 23.61 -18.94
CA SER A 112 1.71 23.24 -18.68
C SER A 112 0.77 24.42 -18.81
N ARG A 113 1.15 25.59 -18.29
CA ARG A 113 0.35 26.80 -18.38
C ARG A 113 0.20 27.25 -19.84
N VAL A 114 1.28 27.25 -20.61
CA VAL A 114 1.27 27.60 -22.05
C VAL A 114 0.35 26.67 -22.84
N ARG A 115 0.35 25.36 -22.51
CA ARG A 115 -0.48 24.36 -23.20
C ARG A 115 -1.87 24.16 -22.61
N GLY A 116 -2.23 24.88 -21.56
CA GLY A 116 -3.53 24.74 -20.89
C GLY A 116 -3.72 23.38 -20.20
N TYR A 117 -2.65 22.75 -19.71
CA TYR A 117 -2.72 21.43 -19.07
C TYR A 117 -3.25 21.52 -17.65
N SER A 118 -4.39 20.91 -17.41
CA SER A 118 -5.00 20.75 -16.07
C SER A 118 -4.32 19.61 -15.28
N PRO A 119 -4.54 19.52 -13.95
CA PRO A 119 -4.05 18.39 -13.15
C PRO A 119 -4.48 17.02 -13.66
N GLY A 120 -5.62 16.91 -14.37
CA GLY A 120 -6.11 15.69 -14.99
C GLY A 120 -5.17 15.16 -16.06
N ARG A 121 -4.43 16.04 -16.78
CA ARG A 121 -3.42 15.65 -17.78
C ARG A 121 -2.34 14.75 -17.21
N PHE A 122 -1.98 14.95 -15.95
CA PHE A 122 -0.95 14.21 -15.24
C PHE A 122 -1.48 13.00 -14.48
N SER A 123 -2.72 12.59 -14.74
CA SER A 123 -3.29 11.34 -14.22
C SER A 123 -3.10 10.21 -15.23
N PHE A 124 -2.47 9.12 -14.82
CA PHE A 124 -2.40 7.92 -15.66
C PHE A 124 -3.74 7.16 -15.70
N ASN A 125 -4.73 7.54 -14.89
CA ASN A 125 -6.08 6.94 -14.90
C ASN A 125 -7.04 7.62 -15.90
N LEU A 126 -6.79 8.88 -16.23
CA LEU A 126 -7.64 9.67 -17.11
C LEU A 126 -7.08 9.73 -18.55
N PRO A 127 -7.95 9.75 -19.57
CA PRO A 127 -7.50 9.96 -20.94
C PRO A 127 -6.90 11.36 -21.13
N GLY A 128 -6.17 11.52 -22.24
CA GLY A 128 -5.56 12.81 -22.63
C GLY A 128 -4.08 12.89 -22.32
N GLY A 129 -3.61 12.52 -21.12
CA GLY A 129 -2.19 12.57 -20.75
C GLY A 129 -1.52 11.21 -20.65
N ARG A 130 -2.29 10.15 -20.44
CA ARG A 130 -1.77 8.78 -20.33
C ARG A 130 -1.41 8.18 -21.69
N CYS A 131 -0.61 7.13 -21.67
CA CYS A 131 -0.40 6.28 -22.83
C CYS A 131 -1.70 5.52 -23.15
N GLU A 132 -2.28 5.72 -24.32
CA GLU A 132 -3.54 5.07 -24.67
C GLU A 132 -3.37 3.58 -25.02
N ARG A 133 -2.16 3.11 -25.44
CA ARG A 133 -1.91 1.68 -25.69
C ARG A 133 -2.07 0.83 -24.43
N CYS A 134 -1.44 1.24 -23.31
CA CYS A 134 -1.56 0.54 -22.03
C CYS A 134 -2.58 1.20 -21.08
N LYS A 135 -3.28 2.23 -21.53
CA LYS A 135 -4.27 2.99 -20.73
C LYS A 135 -3.74 3.47 -19.38
N GLY A 136 -2.42 3.74 -19.32
CA GLY A 136 -1.74 4.23 -18.12
C GLY A 136 -1.18 3.17 -17.19
N ASP A 137 -1.29 1.89 -17.52
CA ASP A 137 -0.75 0.80 -16.68
C ASP A 137 0.78 0.68 -16.78
N GLY A 138 1.38 1.17 -17.87
CA GLY A 138 2.79 0.97 -18.17
C GLY A 138 3.11 -0.44 -18.69
N LEU A 139 2.22 -1.38 -18.44
CA LEU A 139 2.31 -2.78 -18.81
C LEU A 139 1.15 -3.16 -19.73
N VAL A 140 1.34 -4.18 -20.55
CA VAL A 140 0.30 -4.82 -21.37
C VAL A 140 0.15 -6.26 -20.88
N LYS A 141 -1.08 -6.64 -20.60
CA LYS A 141 -1.42 -8.01 -20.23
C LYS A 141 -1.44 -8.87 -21.47
N LEU A 142 -0.67 -9.94 -21.49
CA LEU A 142 -0.77 -11.01 -22.46
C LEU A 142 -1.60 -12.14 -21.87
N ASP A 143 -2.76 -12.38 -22.47
CA ASP A 143 -3.67 -13.45 -22.06
C ASP A 143 -3.16 -14.78 -22.61
N MET A 144 -2.79 -15.68 -21.73
CA MET A 144 -2.29 -17.01 -22.06
C MET A 144 -3.37 -18.03 -21.71
N GLN A 145 -4.05 -18.57 -22.70
CA GLN A 145 -5.26 -19.40 -22.58
C GLN A 145 -5.22 -20.53 -21.51
N PHE A 146 -4.05 -21.03 -21.12
CA PHE A 146 -3.89 -22.12 -20.14
C PHE A 146 -2.83 -21.84 -19.06
N LEU A 147 -2.23 -20.66 -19.05
CA LEU A 147 -1.19 -20.26 -18.10
C LEU A 147 -1.61 -18.98 -17.37
N ALA A 148 -0.91 -18.65 -16.29
CA ALA A 148 -1.11 -17.38 -15.61
C ALA A 148 -0.82 -16.21 -16.55
N ASP A 149 -1.61 -15.13 -16.45
CA ASP A 149 -1.44 -13.91 -17.21
C ASP A 149 0.00 -13.36 -17.07
N VAL A 150 0.61 -13.03 -18.19
CA VAL A 150 1.94 -12.42 -18.24
C VAL A 150 1.80 -10.93 -18.52
N PHE A 151 2.48 -10.11 -17.73
CA PHE A 151 2.53 -8.67 -17.93
C PHE A 151 3.87 -8.30 -18.56
N VAL A 152 3.83 -7.64 -19.71
CA VAL A 152 5.02 -7.15 -20.42
C VAL A 152 5.02 -5.64 -20.46
N GLU A 153 6.21 -5.05 -20.52
CA GLU A 153 6.36 -3.60 -20.62
C GLU A 153 5.70 -3.07 -21.89
N CYS A 154 4.98 -1.97 -21.79
CA CYS A 154 4.33 -1.33 -22.93
C CYS A 154 5.38 -0.73 -23.88
N GLU A 155 5.50 -1.27 -25.08
CA GLU A 155 6.46 -0.81 -26.09
C GLU A 155 6.30 0.67 -26.47
N SER A 156 5.06 1.20 -26.43
CA SER A 156 4.77 2.59 -26.81
C SER A 156 5.30 3.59 -25.80
N CYS A 157 5.08 3.36 -24.48
CA CYS A 157 5.52 4.28 -23.45
C CYS A 157 6.75 3.79 -22.66
N LYS A 158 7.22 2.57 -22.92
CA LYS A 158 8.35 1.95 -22.21
C LYS A 158 8.18 2.08 -20.70
N GLY A 159 7.10 1.54 -20.16
CA GLY A 159 6.77 1.56 -18.75
C GLY A 159 6.31 2.92 -18.19
N ARG A 160 6.56 4.03 -18.89
CA ARG A 160 6.39 5.40 -18.38
C ARG A 160 4.95 5.88 -18.18
N ARG A 161 3.94 5.12 -18.64
CA ARG A 161 2.50 5.36 -18.40
C ARG A 161 1.88 6.55 -19.13
N TYR A 162 2.63 7.50 -19.61
CA TYR A 162 2.18 8.76 -20.21
C TYR A 162 2.53 8.85 -21.69
N ASN A 163 1.83 9.74 -22.40
CA ASN A 163 2.17 10.08 -23.75
C ASN A 163 3.37 11.07 -23.77
N ARG A 164 3.96 11.24 -24.95
CA ARG A 164 5.18 12.05 -25.15
C ARG A 164 5.00 13.49 -24.69
N GLU A 165 3.89 14.13 -25.05
CA GLU A 165 3.62 15.54 -24.77
C GLU A 165 3.51 15.80 -23.25
N THR A 166 2.96 14.86 -22.48
CA THR A 166 2.89 14.97 -21.03
C THR A 166 4.29 14.84 -20.40
N LEU A 167 5.13 13.95 -20.94
CA LEU A 167 6.50 13.76 -20.47
C LEU A 167 7.46 14.91 -20.81
N GLU A 168 7.11 15.80 -21.73
CA GLU A 168 7.86 17.04 -22.01
C GLU A 168 7.78 18.04 -20.86
N VAL A 169 6.72 17.98 -20.05
CA VAL A 169 6.60 18.85 -18.87
C VAL A 169 7.58 18.39 -17.79
N ARG A 170 8.46 19.30 -17.37
CA ARG A 170 9.48 19.02 -16.36
C ARG A 170 9.37 19.95 -15.16
N PHE A 171 9.52 19.39 -14.00
CA PHE A 171 9.70 20.08 -12.74
C PHE A 171 11.11 19.83 -12.23
N ARG A 172 11.95 20.86 -12.16
CA ARG A 172 13.38 20.76 -11.77
C ARG A 172 14.13 19.67 -12.53
N GLY A 173 13.90 19.56 -13.83
CA GLY A 173 14.55 18.58 -14.70
C GLY A 173 13.86 17.23 -14.79
N HIS A 174 12.91 16.89 -13.92
CA HIS A 174 12.22 15.59 -13.88
C HIS A 174 10.81 15.69 -14.47
N ASN A 175 10.43 14.75 -15.32
CA ASN A 175 9.05 14.59 -15.76
C ASN A 175 8.24 13.78 -14.71
N ILE A 176 6.93 13.70 -14.88
CA ILE A 176 6.04 13.05 -13.91
C ILE A 176 6.32 11.55 -13.74
N ALA A 177 6.75 10.84 -14.79
CA ALA A 177 7.08 9.43 -14.71
C ALA A 177 8.38 9.22 -13.93
N GLU A 178 9.42 9.99 -14.21
CA GLU A 178 10.69 9.96 -13.51
C GLU A 178 10.52 10.24 -12.01
N VAL A 179 9.61 11.14 -11.63
CA VAL A 179 9.31 11.42 -10.21
C VAL A 179 8.64 10.23 -9.52
N LEU A 180 7.80 9.47 -10.22
CA LEU A 180 7.16 8.28 -9.65
C LEU A 180 8.13 7.11 -9.42
N GLU A 181 9.30 7.14 -10.04
CA GLU A 181 10.38 6.15 -9.90
C GLU A 181 11.40 6.52 -8.82
N LEU A 182 11.39 7.79 -8.34
CA LEU A 182 12.28 8.22 -7.27
C LEU A 182 12.04 7.45 -5.97
N SER A 183 13.12 7.15 -5.27
CA SER A 183 13.04 6.75 -3.87
C SER A 183 12.50 7.89 -3.01
N VAL A 184 11.97 7.57 -1.83
CA VAL A 184 11.47 8.59 -0.88
C VAL A 184 12.56 9.60 -0.51
N SER A 185 13.79 9.15 -0.36
CA SER A 185 14.94 10.01 -0.04
C SER A 185 15.23 11.02 -1.15
N GLU A 186 15.26 10.58 -2.40
CA GLU A 186 15.47 11.44 -3.57
C GLU A 186 14.30 12.43 -3.75
N ALA A 187 13.06 11.94 -3.61
CA ALA A 187 11.88 12.78 -3.68
C ALA A 187 11.89 13.87 -2.59
N LYS A 188 12.33 13.55 -1.37
CA LYS A 188 12.48 14.52 -0.28
C LYS A 188 13.43 15.67 -0.66
N GLU A 189 14.57 15.36 -1.29
CA GLU A 189 15.51 16.39 -1.75
C GLU A 189 14.92 17.23 -2.89
N LEU A 190 14.26 16.59 -3.87
CA LEU A 190 13.63 17.29 -4.99
C LEU A 190 12.55 18.27 -4.51
N PHE A 191 11.75 17.88 -3.52
CA PHE A 191 10.59 18.64 -3.05
C PHE A 191 10.83 19.42 -1.75
N LYS A 192 12.07 19.59 -1.27
CA LYS A 192 12.36 20.24 0.02
C LYS A 192 11.80 21.67 0.18
N LYS A 193 11.50 22.37 -0.91
CA LYS A 193 10.82 23.68 -0.90
C LYS A 193 9.29 23.60 -1.04
N HIS A 194 8.71 22.40 -0.96
CA HIS A 194 7.27 22.16 -1.09
C HIS A 194 6.70 21.46 0.15
N PRO A 195 6.40 22.20 1.24
CA PRO A 195 5.99 21.62 2.52
C PRO A 195 4.78 20.67 2.42
N SER A 196 3.81 21.00 1.55
CA SER A 196 2.63 20.15 1.34
C SER A 196 2.95 18.77 0.75
N VAL A 197 4.01 18.67 -0.06
CA VAL A 197 4.50 17.41 -0.64
C VAL A 197 5.31 16.64 0.40
N LEU A 198 6.15 17.34 1.17
CA LEU A 198 6.99 16.74 2.22
C LEU A 198 6.19 16.16 3.40
N ALA A 199 5.00 16.70 3.66
CA ALA A 199 4.12 16.22 4.73
C ALA A 199 3.43 14.89 4.42
N LYS A 200 3.61 14.36 3.21
CA LYS A 200 3.04 13.10 2.73
C LYS A 200 4.09 12.01 2.55
#